data_71786be1ddfe12073ce4f6137cf0cf83
#
_entry.id   71786be1ddfe12073ce4f6137cf0cf83
#
_cell.length_a   1.000
_cell.length_b   1.000
_cell.length_c   1.000
_cell.angle_alpha   90.00
_cell.angle_beta   90.00
_cell.angle_gamma   90.00
#
_symmetry.space_group_name_H-M   'P 1'
#
loop_
_entity.id
_entity.type
_entity.pdbx_description
1 polymer ?
#
loop_
_entity_poly.entity_id
_entity_poly.type
_entity_poly.pdbx_seq_one_letter_code
_entity_poly.pdbx_strand_id
1 'polypeptide(L)'
;MQLAMDKAARYGVGCVGVKNSHHYGTVAYYTQMAVKRNMIGFSTTNATPLMPPPGGAAKMVGNNPISFAIPGGDYPPVVLDMACSAVAHGKIQLAARKGQDIPLGWATDNEGNPTTDAQKAMTGFLCPVGAHKGFGLAVIMDLLTGPLLGGHCGGEITGLTGCYERPQGCGHFFMALDISKFTPLEKFREAMNSYIQYIKSCPTTNENVTIYMPGEIEYDLREKRLREGIPLPESIINDLAQLCRESGIDPHGLV
;
A
#
# COMPACT_ATOMS: atom_id res chain seq x y z
N MET A 1 -13.68 -1.84 -5.88
CA MET A 1 -14.16 -0.70 -5.05
C MET A 1 -15.52 -0.17 -5.52
N GLN A 2 -15.77 0.09 -6.81
CA GLN A 2 -17.06 0.63 -7.28
C GLN A 2 -18.26 -0.20 -6.77
N LEU A 3 -18.25 -1.51 -6.95
CA LEU A 3 -19.31 -2.40 -6.45
C LEU A 3 -19.47 -2.34 -4.92
N ALA A 4 -18.38 -2.16 -4.17
CA ALA A 4 -18.47 -2.01 -2.72
C ALA A 4 -19.17 -0.69 -2.35
N MET A 5 -18.85 0.41 -3.04
CA MET A 5 -19.50 1.71 -2.85
C MET A 5 -21.01 1.65 -3.19
N ASP A 6 -21.40 0.95 -4.27
CA ASP A 6 -22.80 0.81 -4.67
C ASP A 6 -23.61 0.02 -3.63
N LYS A 7 -23.02 -1.02 -3.04
CA LYS A 7 -23.59 -1.75 -1.90
C LYS A 7 -23.69 -0.86 -0.65
N ALA A 8 -22.61 -0.10 -0.33
CA ALA A 8 -22.57 0.81 0.82
C ALA A 8 -23.66 1.89 0.73
N ALA A 9 -23.86 2.49 -0.44
CA ALA A 9 -24.91 3.48 -0.67
C ALA A 9 -26.30 2.94 -0.31
N ARG A 10 -26.53 1.65 -0.52
CA ARG A 10 -27.81 0.99 -0.23
C ARG A 10 -27.93 0.55 1.23
N TYR A 11 -26.87 -0.03 1.78
CA TYR A 11 -26.90 -0.75 3.06
C TYR A 11 -26.07 -0.14 4.18
N GLY A 12 -25.33 0.95 3.91
CA GLY A 12 -24.39 1.58 4.84
C GLY A 12 -22.99 1.01 4.77
N VAL A 13 -22.86 -0.30 4.53
CA VAL A 13 -21.60 -1.02 4.37
C VAL A 13 -21.66 -1.88 3.12
N GLY A 14 -20.59 -1.90 2.34
CA GLY A 14 -20.47 -2.78 1.19
C GLY A 14 -19.10 -3.44 1.13
N CYS A 15 -19.07 -4.77 1.01
CA CYS A 15 -17.86 -5.55 0.86
C CYS A 15 -17.86 -6.30 -0.48
N VAL A 16 -16.68 -6.41 -1.08
CA VAL A 16 -16.43 -7.16 -2.32
C VAL A 16 -15.07 -7.84 -2.22
N GLY A 17 -15.06 -9.15 -2.44
CA GLY A 17 -13.84 -9.95 -2.59
C GLY A 17 -13.54 -10.23 -4.06
N VAL A 18 -12.26 -10.31 -4.40
CA VAL A 18 -11.73 -10.71 -5.71
C VAL A 18 -10.70 -11.80 -5.49
N LYS A 19 -10.74 -12.86 -6.25
CA LYS A 19 -9.76 -13.96 -6.23
C LYS A 19 -9.18 -14.21 -7.61
N ASN A 20 -8.09 -14.98 -7.65
CA ASN A 20 -7.40 -15.35 -8.89
C ASN A 20 -6.96 -14.13 -9.70
N SER A 21 -6.48 -13.11 -9.02
CA SER A 21 -6.00 -11.86 -9.60
C SER A 21 -4.47 -11.79 -9.58
N HIS A 22 -3.96 -10.66 -10.01
CA HIS A 22 -2.54 -10.31 -9.99
C HIS A 22 -2.33 -9.04 -9.16
N HIS A 23 -1.07 -8.59 -9.07
CA HIS A 23 -0.72 -7.31 -8.49
C HIS A 23 -1.57 -6.19 -9.12
N TYR A 24 -2.18 -5.34 -8.29
CA TYR A 24 -3.15 -4.32 -8.74
C TYR A 24 -2.69 -2.87 -8.49
N GLY A 25 -1.41 -2.67 -8.26
CA GLY A 25 -0.83 -1.34 -8.01
C GLY A 25 -0.91 -0.90 -6.54
N THR A 26 -0.95 0.40 -6.31
CA THR A 26 -1.08 0.97 -4.96
C THR A 26 -2.51 0.79 -4.43
N VAL A 27 -2.61 0.38 -3.16
CA VAL A 27 -3.89 0.09 -2.53
C VAL A 27 -4.71 1.37 -2.34
N ALA A 28 -4.04 2.49 -2.06
CA ALA A 28 -4.66 3.81 -1.90
C ALA A 28 -5.45 4.29 -3.14
N TYR A 29 -5.09 3.85 -4.34
CA TYR A 29 -5.84 4.19 -5.54
C TYR A 29 -7.32 3.82 -5.41
N TYR A 30 -7.58 2.63 -4.90
CA TYR A 30 -8.95 2.12 -4.74
C TYR A 30 -9.68 2.74 -3.55
N THR A 31 -8.99 2.92 -2.42
CA THR A 31 -9.64 3.48 -1.23
C THR A 31 -10.02 4.93 -1.41
N GLN A 32 -9.23 5.71 -2.13
CA GLN A 32 -9.55 7.10 -2.48
C GLN A 32 -10.75 7.24 -3.44
N MET A 33 -11.15 6.19 -4.16
CA MET A 33 -12.40 6.23 -4.94
C MET A 33 -13.61 6.43 -4.04
N ALA A 34 -13.61 5.85 -2.83
CA ALA A 34 -14.70 5.97 -1.86
C ALA A 34 -14.83 7.41 -1.32
N VAL A 35 -13.70 8.08 -1.09
CA VAL A 35 -13.67 9.48 -0.62
C VAL A 35 -14.41 10.42 -1.55
N LYS A 36 -14.30 10.22 -2.87
CA LYS A 36 -14.99 11.03 -3.88
C LYS A 36 -16.53 10.93 -3.81
N ARG A 37 -17.04 9.93 -3.06
CA ARG A 37 -18.48 9.72 -2.82
C ARG A 37 -18.87 9.93 -1.35
N ASN A 38 -18.06 10.63 -0.57
CA ASN A 38 -18.23 10.84 0.87
C ASN A 38 -18.36 9.52 1.65
N MET A 39 -17.55 8.52 1.26
CA MET A 39 -17.47 7.21 1.90
C MET A 39 -16.07 6.98 2.44
N ILE A 40 -15.95 6.17 3.48
CA ILE A 40 -14.67 5.62 3.93
C ILE A 40 -14.37 4.39 3.09
N GLY A 41 -13.18 4.34 2.49
CA GLY A 41 -12.69 3.18 1.75
C GLY A 41 -11.67 2.38 2.54
N PHE A 42 -11.77 1.06 2.48
CA PHE A 42 -10.75 0.11 2.92
C PHE A 42 -10.43 -0.85 1.79
N SER A 43 -9.18 -1.21 1.65
CA SER A 43 -8.74 -2.28 0.75
C SER A 43 -7.49 -2.96 1.27
N THR A 44 -7.35 -4.24 0.94
CA THR A 44 -6.16 -5.04 1.20
C THR A 44 -5.97 -6.08 0.11
N THR A 45 -4.77 -6.60 0.02
CA THR A 45 -4.41 -7.71 -0.86
C THR A 45 -3.41 -8.61 -0.16
N ASN A 46 -3.38 -9.89 -0.52
CA ASN A 46 -2.24 -10.72 -0.19
C ASN A 46 -1.15 -10.62 -1.26
N ALA A 47 0.03 -11.05 -0.89
CA ALA A 47 1.23 -11.00 -1.71
C ALA A 47 2.09 -12.25 -1.50
N THR A 48 3.05 -12.46 -2.38
CA THR A 48 4.07 -13.51 -2.25
C THR A 48 4.71 -13.48 -0.86
N PRO A 49 4.91 -14.63 -0.21
CA PRO A 49 5.53 -14.71 1.11
C PRO A 49 6.92 -14.06 1.16
N LEU A 50 7.09 -13.13 2.10
CA LEU A 50 8.34 -12.40 2.33
C LEU A 50 8.74 -12.36 3.81
N MET A 51 7.80 -12.65 4.72
CA MET A 51 8.01 -12.60 6.17
C MET A 51 7.84 -13.97 6.80
N PRO A 52 8.70 -14.34 7.76
CA PRO A 52 8.51 -15.51 8.59
C PRO A 52 7.50 -15.21 9.72
N PRO A 53 6.86 -16.23 10.31
CA PRO A 53 6.24 -16.08 11.62
C PRO A 53 7.30 -15.78 12.70
N PRO A 54 6.93 -15.15 13.83
CA PRO A 54 7.85 -14.95 14.95
C PRO A 54 8.50 -16.27 15.38
N GLY A 55 9.84 -16.30 15.38
CA GLY A 55 10.63 -17.51 15.63
C GLY A 55 10.75 -18.47 14.46
N GLY A 56 10.15 -18.16 13.31
CA GLY A 56 10.24 -19.00 12.11
C GLY A 56 11.47 -18.69 11.26
N ALA A 57 11.88 -19.68 10.45
CA ALA A 57 13.04 -19.60 9.55
C ALA A 57 12.65 -19.76 8.07
N ALA A 58 11.41 -19.48 7.71
CA ALA A 58 10.92 -19.54 6.33
C ALA A 58 9.92 -18.44 6.02
N LYS A 59 9.89 -17.97 4.76
CA LYS A 59 8.90 -17.01 4.27
C LYS A 59 7.54 -17.67 4.18
N MET A 60 6.59 -17.27 5.03
CA MET A 60 5.29 -17.91 5.13
C MET A 60 4.12 -16.99 4.79
N VAL A 61 4.28 -15.69 4.99
CA VAL A 61 3.23 -14.69 4.73
C VAL A 61 3.78 -13.51 3.93
N GLY A 62 2.96 -12.96 3.06
CA GLY A 62 3.27 -11.74 2.31
C GLY A 62 3.29 -10.49 3.19
N ASN A 63 3.79 -9.40 2.66
CA ASN A 63 3.74 -8.09 3.31
C ASN A 63 2.33 -7.45 3.28
N ASN A 64 1.39 -8.08 2.69
CA ASN A 64 -0.06 -7.91 2.66
C ASN A 64 -0.52 -6.49 3.00
N PRO A 65 -0.40 -5.53 2.08
CA PRO A 65 -0.65 -4.12 2.37
C PRO A 65 -2.10 -3.85 2.71
N ILE A 66 -2.30 -2.82 3.54
CA ILE A 66 -3.60 -2.30 3.92
C ILE A 66 -3.70 -0.83 3.55
N SER A 67 -4.88 -0.39 3.15
CA SER A 67 -5.17 1.02 2.97
C SER A 67 -6.54 1.39 3.50
N PHE A 68 -6.60 2.57 4.12
CA PHE A 68 -7.81 3.29 4.47
C PHE A 68 -7.76 4.68 3.85
N ALA A 69 -8.88 5.15 3.33
CA ALA A 69 -9.04 6.54 2.93
C ALA A 69 -10.34 7.09 3.53
N ILE A 70 -10.23 8.25 4.18
CA ILE A 70 -11.30 8.90 4.94
C ILE A 70 -11.40 10.34 4.46
N PRO A 71 -12.61 10.87 4.13
CA PRO A 71 -12.78 12.29 3.81
C PRO A 71 -12.24 13.19 4.93
N GLY A 72 -11.40 14.16 4.58
CA GLY A 72 -10.71 15.04 5.54
C GLY A 72 -11.48 16.29 5.95
N GLY A 73 -12.76 16.40 5.58
CA GLY A 73 -13.51 17.64 5.76
C GLY A 73 -13.06 18.71 4.76
N ASP A 74 -12.55 19.84 5.26
CA ASP A 74 -11.97 20.92 4.44
C ASP A 74 -10.48 20.69 4.15
N TYR A 75 -9.89 19.65 4.75
CA TYR A 75 -8.52 19.22 4.54
C TYR A 75 -8.43 18.12 3.49
N PRO A 76 -7.21 17.83 2.99
CA PRO A 76 -6.98 16.62 2.19
C PRO A 76 -7.50 15.36 2.87
N PRO A 77 -7.88 14.33 2.10
CA PRO A 77 -8.26 13.04 2.67
C PRO A 77 -7.16 12.48 3.58
N VAL A 78 -7.56 11.88 4.70
CA VAL A 78 -6.63 11.09 5.52
C VAL A 78 -6.49 9.72 4.86
N VAL A 79 -5.27 9.39 4.41
CA VAL A 79 -5.00 8.16 3.67
C VAL A 79 -3.86 7.40 4.33
N LEU A 80 -4.18 6.24 4.88
CA LEU A 80 -3.17 5.26 5.28
C LEU A 80 -3.00 4.27 4.12
N ASP A 81 -1.79 4.09 3.63
CA ASP A 81 -1.43 3.01 2.68
C ASP A 81 -0.07 2.46 3.09
N MET A 82 -0.05 1.27 3.63
CA MET A 82 1.17 0.68 4.18
C MET A 82 1.23 -0.83 3.99
N ALA A 83 2.43 -1.34 3.77
CA ALA A 83 2.72 -2.75 3.93
C ALA A 83 2.70 -3.14 5.42
N CYS A 84 2.39 -4.41 5.73
CA CYS A 84 2.55 -4.96 7.08
C CYS A 84 4.02 -5.27 7.43
N SER A 85 4.95 -5.11 6.49
CA SER A 85 6.40 -5.12 6.75
C SER A 85 6.93 -3.75 7.16
N ALA A 86 8.08 -3.72 7.82
CA ALA A 86 8.75 -2.47 8.24
C ALA A 86 9.09 -1.56 7.05
N VAL A 87 9.27 -2.15 5.88
CA VAL A 87 9.60 -1.45 4.63
C VAL A 87 9.04 -2.19 3.42
N ALA A 88 8.75 -1.49 2.34
CA ALA A 88 8.44 -2.10 1.06
C ALA A 88 9.68 -2.79 0.46
N HIS A 89 9.54 -4.03 -0.02
CA HIS A 89 10.63 -4.82 -0.62
C HIS A 89 11.39 -4.07 -1.73
N GLY A 90 10.69 -3.27 -2.54
CA GLY A 90 11.31 -2.46 -3.59
C GLY A 90 12.35 -1.45 -3.10
N LYS A 91 12.24 -0.96 -1.86
CA LYS A 91 13.26 -0.08 -1.27
C LYS A 91 14.57 -0.83 -0.99
N ILE A 92 14.49 -2.09 -0.56
CA ILE A 92 15.67 -2.96 -0.39
C ILE A 92 16.30 -3.26 -1.74
N GLN A 93 15.51 -3.59 -2.76
CA GLN A 93 16.00 -3.80 -4.11
C GLN A 93 16.74 -2.57 -4.67
N LEU A 94 16.17 -1.37 -4.44
CA LEU A 94 16.79 -0.12 -4.88
C LEU A 94 18.12 0.13 -4.16
N ALA A 95 18.18 -0.09 -2.85
CA ALA A 95 19.41 0.03 -2.07
C ALA A 95 20.48 -0.97 -2.55
N ALA A 96 20.11 -2.22 -2.77
CA ALA A 96 20.99 -3.26 -3.29
C ALA A 96 21.56 -2.91 -4.67
N ARG A 97 20.73 -2.38 -5.59
CA ARG A 97 21.19 -1.92 -6.92
C ARG A 97 22.15 -0.74 -6.84
N LYS A 98 22.00 0.12 -5.83
CA LYS A 98 22.87 1.28 -5.60
C LYS A 98 24.10 0.97 -4.75
N GLY A 99 24.26 -0.27 -4.25
CA GLY A 99 25.31 -0.63 -3.30
C GLY A 99 25.23 0.12 -1.98
N GLN A 100 24.02 0.47 -1.53
CA GLN A 100 23.76 1.23 -0.31
C GLN A 100 23.27 0.29 0.80
N ASP A 101 23.67 0.61 2.04
CA ASP A 101 23.15 -0.05 3.23
C ASP A 101 21.68 0.31 3.47
N ILE A 102 20.98 -0.58 4.17
CA ILE A 102 19.62 -0.37 4.65
C ILE A 102 19.61 -0.16 6.18
N PRO A 103 18.59 0.54 6.71
CA PRO A 103 18.40 0.64 8.15
C PRO A 103 18.24 -0.71 8.82
N LEU A 104 18.82 -0.87 10.01
CA LEU A 104 18.57 -2.04 10.86
C LEU A 104 17.07 -2.17 11.17
N GLY A 105 16.56 -3.41 11.17
CA GLY A 105 15.15 -3.68 11.42
C GLY A 105 14.27 -3.66 10.16
N TRP A 106 14.82 -3.43 8.98
CA TRP A 106 14.08 -3.57 7.71
C TRP A 106 14.00 -5.03 7.27
N ALA A 107 15.09 -5.75 7.42
CA ALA A 107 15.18 -7.15 7.02
C ALA A 107 16.24 -7.90 7.86
N THR A 108 16.25 -9.21 7.70
CA THR A 108 17.32 -10.10 8.15
C THR A 108 18.06 -10.69 6.96
N ASP A 109 19.15 -11.38 7.20
CA ASP A 109 19.75 -12.29 6.22
C ASP A 109 18.94 -13.59 6.09
N ASN A 110 19.40 -14.53 5.29
CA ASN A 110 18.75 -15.83 5.07
C ASN A 110 18.83 -16.80 6.29
N GLU A 111 19.66 -16.48 7.28
CA GLU A 111 19.76 -17.20 8.55
C GLU A 111 18.87 -16.60 9.65
N GLY A 112 18.24 -15.44 9.35
CA GLY A 112 17.38 -14.72 10.28
C GLY A 112 18.12 -13.72 11.16
N ASN A 113 19.43 -13.46 10.93
CA ASN A 113 20.17 -12.46 11.66
C ASN A 113 19.86 -11.05 11.14
N PRO A 114 19.70 -10.05 12.02
CA PRO A 114 19.55 -8.66 11.62
C PRO A 114 20.69 -8.20 10.70
N THR A 115 20.37 -7.51 9.60
CA THR A 115 21.38 -7.03 8.65
C THR A 115 21.11 -5.60 8.18
N THR A 116 22.18 -4.86 7.91
CA THR A 116 22.15 -3.58 7.17
C THR A 116 22.61 -3.76 5.73
N ASP A 117 23.15 -4.91 5.36
CA ASP A 117 23.58 -5.24 4.01
C ASP A 117 22.36 -5.51 3.12
N ALA A 118 22.11 -4.63 2.15
CA ALA A 118 20.97 -4.76 1.24
C ALA A 118 21.03 -6.01 0.36
N GLN A 119 22.24 -6.51 0.00
CA GLN A 119 22.38 -7.74 -0.79
C GLN A 119 21.99 -8.98 0.01
N LYS A 120 22.41 -9.07 1.27
CA LYS A 120 21.99 -10.16 2.18
C LYS A 120 20.49 -10.10 2.44
N ALA A 121 19.93 -8.90 2.61
CA ALA A 121 18.50 -8.70 2.82
C ALA A 121 17.62 -9.16 1.63
N MET A 122 18.13 -9.12 0.40
CA MET A 122 17.43 -9.61 -0.79
C MET A 122 17.09 -11.10 -0.72
N THR A 123 17.94 -11.91 -0.13
CA THR A 123 17.74 -13.35 0.06
C THR A 123 17.09 -13.67 1.41
N GLY A 124 17.15 -12.76 2.35
CA GLY A 124 16.65 -12.91 3.71
C GLY A 124 15.14 -12.65 3.86
N PHE A 125 14.73 -12.24 5.04
CA PHE A 125 13.33 -12.06 5.43
C PHE A 125 13.03 -10.59 5.69
N LEU A 126 11.87 -10.10 5.22
CA LEU A 126 11.37 -8.80 5.65
C LEU A 126 10.96 -8.84 7.13
N CYS A 127 11.32 -7.80 7.88
CA CYS A 127 10.82 -7.62 9.24
C CYS A 127 9.37 -7.08 9.20
N PRO A 128 8.45 -7.63 9.99
CA PRO A 128 7.11 -7.06 10.14
C PRO A 128 7.16 -5.71 10.87
N VAL A 129 6.29 -4.78 10.53
CA VAL A 129 6.14 -3.51 11.26
C VAL A 129 5.70 -3.77 12.69
N GLY A 130 6.45 -3.23 13.68
CA GLY A 130 6.15 -3.49 15.09
C GLY A 130 6.23 -4.98 15.48
N ALA A 131 7.12 -5.76 14.86
CA ALA A 131 7.38 -7.17 15.11
C ALA A 131 6.11 -8.04 14.97
N HIS A 132 5.71 -8.77 16.04
CA HIS A 132 4.54 -9.64 16.01
C HIS A 132 3.22 -8.96 15.65
N LYS A 133 3.11 -7.64 15.83
CA LYS A 133 1.89 -6.87 15.49
C LYS A 133 1.68 -6.81 13.98
N GLY A 134 2.72 -6.44 13.22
CA GLY A 134 2.66 -6.43 11.76
C GLY A 134 2.49 -7.82 11.16
N PHE A 135 3.13 -8.84 11.76
CA PHE A 135 2.89 -10.21 11.36
C PHE A 135 1.40 -10.60 11.55
N GLY A 136 0.83 -10.29 12.72
CA GLY A 136 -0.59 -10.56 12.98
C GLY A 136 -1.51 -9.86 12.00
N LEU A 137 -1.25 -8.57 11.69
CA LEU A 137 -1.99 -7.84 10.65
C LEU A 137 -1.87 -8.55 9.28
N ALA A 138 -0.67 -8.93 8.87
CA ALA A 138 -0.45 -9.60 7.58
C ALA A 138 -1.22 -10.93 7.48
N VAL A 139 -1.26 -11.71 8.56
CA VAL A 139 -2.05 -12.97 8.62
C VAL A 139 -3.54 -12.67 8.46
N ILE A 140 -4.09 -11.68 9.16
CA ILE A 140 -5.51 -11.32 9.01
C ILE A 140 -5.81 -10.87 7.58
N MET A 141 -4.93 -10.08 6.96
CA MET A 141 -5.12 -9.66 5.56
C MET A 141 -5.07 -10.86 4.61
N ASP A 142 -4.19 -11.83 4.85
CA ASP A 142 -4.13 -13.06 4.05
C ASP A 142 -5.42 -13.88 4.18
N LEU A 143 -5.96 -14.00 5.40
CA LEU A 143 -7.23 -14.72 5.65
C LEU A 143 -8.44 -14.05 4.97
N LEU A 144 -8.47 -12.72 4.94
CA LEU A 144 -9.54 -11.97 4.26
C LEU A 144 -9.47 -12.08 2.75
N THR A 145 -8.28 -12.24 2.18
CA THR A 145 -8.07 -12.21 0.72
C THR A 145 -7.86 -13.60 0.13
N GLY A 146 -7.54 -14.60 0.94
CA GLY A 146 -7.41 -16.00 0.55
C GLY A 146 -8.60 -16.84 1.00
N PRO A 147 -8.56 -17.44 2.21
CA PRO A 147 -9.58 -18.39 2.68
C PRO A 147 -11.01 -17.87 2.64
N LEU A 148 -11.27 -16.62 3.05
CA LEU A 148 -12.62 -16.03 3.01
C LEU A 148 -13.21 -16.04 1.59
N LEU A 149 -12.37 -15.88 0.58
CA LEU A 149 -12.80 -15.79 -0.82
C LEU A 149 -12.71 -17.14 -1.57
N GLY A 150 -12.25 -18.20 -0.89
CA GLY A 150 -11.92 -19.47 -1.54
C GLY A 150 -10.81 -19.30 -2.59
N GLY A 151 -9.86 -18.43 -2.31
CA GLY A 151 -8.65 -18.12 -3.09
C GLY A 151 -7.40 -18.66 -2.43
N HIS A 152 -6.25 -18.34 -3.01
CA HIS A 152 -4.93 -18.74 -2.54
C HIS A 152 -4.46 -17.89 -1.36
N CYS A 153 -3.60 -18.43 -0.50
CA CYS A 153 -2.95 -17.74 0.61
C CYS A 153 -1.53 -18.26 0.84
N GLY A 154 -0.72 -17.48 1.53
CA GLY A 154 0.63 -17.86 1.91
C GLY A 154 1.47 -18.36 0.72
N GLY A 155 2.04 -19.54 0.84
CA GLY A 155 2.92 -20.16 -0.17
C GLY A 155 2.28 -20.51 -1.51
N GLU A 156 0.95 -20.46 -1.63
CA GLU A 156 0.25 -20.66 -2.91
C GLU A 156 0.30 -19.42 -3.83
N ILE A 157 0.61 -18.23 -3.27
CA ILE A 157 0.76 -16.99 -4.05
C ILE A 157 2.11 -17.00 -4.75
N THR A 158 2.10 -16.97 -6.09
CA THR A 158 3.32 -16.96 -6.88
C THR A 158 3.95 -15.57 -6.99
N GLY A 159 5.23 -15.51 -7.38
CA GLY A 159 5.95 -14.26 -7.56
C GLY A 159 5.39 -13.41 -8.71
N LEU A 160 5.47 -12.09 -8.58
CA LEU A 160 5.15 -11.17 -9.68
C LEU A 160 6.15 -11.30 -10.82
N THR A 161 7.41 -11.62 -10.51
CA THR A 161 8.51 -11.78 -11.46
C THR A 161 9.14 -13.15 -11.31
N GLY A 162 9.66 -13.69 -12.42
CA GLY A 162 10.38 -14.98 -12.42
C GLY A 162 9.48 -16.23 -12.42
N CYS A 163 8.14 -16.07 -12.47
CA CYS A 163 7.20 -17.17 -12.58
C CYS A 163 6.04 -16.77 -13.50
N TYR A 164 6.33 -16.69 -14.80
CA TYR A 164 5.34 -16.26 -15.81
C TYR A 164 4.43 -17.38 -16.31
N GLU A 165 4.74 -18.62 -15.97
CA GLU A 165 3.98 -19.81 -16.40
C GLU A 165 2.72 -20.06 -15.54
N ARG A 166 2.63 -19.42 -14.38
CA ARG A 166 1.51 -19.59 -13.45
C ARG A 166 0.89 -18.25 -13.09
N PRO A 167 -0.45 -18.19 -12.97
CA PRO A 167 -1.12 -17.02 -12.42
C PRO A 167 -0.59 -16.71 -11.01
N GLN A 168 -0.49 -15.44 -10.65
CA GLN A 168 -0.05 -15.05 -9.31
C GLN A 168 -1.02 -15.53 -8.22
N GLY A 169 -2.32 -15.51 -8.51
CA GLY A 169 -3.36 -16.03 -7.63
C GLY A 169 -3.72 -15.10 -6.46
N CYS A 170 -3.32 -13.83 -6.51
CA CYS A 170 -3.65 -12.87 -5.46
C CYS A 170 -5.16 -12.72 -5.27
N GLY A 171 -5.55 -12.51 -4.02
CA GLY A 171 -6.88 -12.06 -3.64
C GLY A 171 -6.87 -10.59 -3.21
N HIS A 172 -8.01 -9.92 -3.39
CA HIS A 172 -8.20 -8.55 -2.94
C HIS A 172 -9.51 -8.43 -2.19
N PHE A 173 -9.52 -7.62 -1.15
CA PHE A 173 -10.72 -7.31 -0.40
C PHE A 173 -10.96 -5.79 -0.41
N PHE A 174 -12.19 -5.41 -0.70
CA PHE A 174 -12.63 -4.02 -0.74
C PHE A 174 -13.81 -3.83 0.19
N MET A 175 -13.81 -2.74 0.95
CA MET A 175 -14.95 -2.33 1.75
C MET A 175 -15.17 -0.82 1.61
N ALA A 176 -16.42 -0.43 1.57
CA ALA A 176 -16.85 0.97 1.65
C ALA A 176 -17.86 1.15 2.77
N LEU A 177 -17.77 2.28 3.49
CA LEU A 177 -18.73 2.71 4.49
C LEU A 177 -19.35 4.03 4.05
N ASP A 178 -20.67 4.08 3.88
CA ASP A 178 -21.38 5.32 3.56
C ASP A 178 -21.60 6.13 4.84
N ILE A 179 -20.84 7.21 4.98
CA ILE A 179 -20.86 8.07 6.18
C ILE A 179 -22.28 8.56 6.48
N SER A 180 -23.10 8.86 5.45
CA SER A 180 -24.45 9.38 5.61
C SER A 180 -25.40 8.43 6.33
N LYS A 181 -25.05 7.13 6.40
CA LYS A 181 -25.84 6.11 7.10
C LYS A 181 -25.49 6.00 8.60
N PHE A 182 -24.43 6.67 9.02
CA PHE A 182 -23.95 6.68 10.42
C PHE A 182 -24.16 8.03 11.07
N THR A 183 -23.89 9.13 10.33
CA THR A 183 -24.02 10.49 10.82
C THR A 183 -24.27 11.46 9.66
N PRO A 184 -24.94 12.62 9.89
CA PRO A 184 -25.04 13.66 8.89
C PRO A 184 -23.64 14.09 8.37
N LEU A 185 -23.50 14.20 7.05
CA LEU A 185 -22.20 14.52 6.42
C LEU A 185 -21.57 15.81 6.95
N GLU A 186 -22.39 16.82 7.23
CA GLU A 186 -21.89 18.08 7.78
C GLU A 186 -21.29 17.91 9.17
N LYS A 187 -21.95 17.14 10.05
CA LYS A 187 -21.39 16.81 11.38
C LYS A 187 -20.08 16.03 11.28
N PHE A 188 -20.00 15.11 10.33
CA PHE A 188 -18.76 14.38 10.06
C PHE A 188 -17.65 15.33 9.60
N ARG A 189 -17.95 16.25 8.67
CA ARG A 189 -16.99 17.26 8.17
C ARG A 189 -16.46 18.13 9.29
N GLU A 190 -17.35 18.69 10.14
CA GLU A 190 -16.98 19.49 11.31
C GLU A 190 -16.10 18.71 12.29
N ALA A 191 -16.44 17.45 12.58
CA ALA A 191 -15.67 16.59 13.46
C ALA A 191 -14.27 16.31 12.88
N MET A 192 -14.17 16.04 11.57
CA MET A 192 -12.88 15.85 10.91
C MET A 192 -12.01 17.10 10.94
N ASN A 193 -12.60 18.27 10.66
CA ASN A 193 -11.90 19.55 10.75
C ASN A 193 -11.32 19.77 12.16
N SER A 194 -12.16 19.60 13.19
CA SER A 194 -11.73 19.76 14.57
C SER A 194 -10.64 18.77 14.97
N TYR A 195 -10.75 17.53 14.55
CA TYR A 195 -9.76 16.49 14.87
C TYR A 195 -8.41 16.73 14.16
N ILE A 196 -8.43 17.10 12.88
CA ILE A 196 -7.20 17.42 12.15
C ILE A 196 -6.51 18.64 12.73
N GLN A 197 -7.26 19.70 13.08
CA GLN A 197 -6.73 20.87 13.76
C GLN A 197 -6.10 20.51 15.11
N TYR A 198 -6.78 19.67 15.89
CA TYR A 198 -6.25 19.19 17.18
C TYR A 198 -4.91 18.47 16.99
N ILE A 199 -4.79 17.54 16.05
CA ILE A 199 -3.52 16.85 15.80
C ILE A 199 -2.43 17.84 15.34
N LYS A 200 -2.76 18.74 14.42
CA LYS A 200 -1.80 19.73 13.89
C LYS A 200 -1.41 20.82 14.89
N SER A 201 -2.20 21.03 15.94
CA SER A 201 -1.88 21.97 17.03
C SER A 201 -0.88 21.42 18.05
N CYS A 202 -0.47 20.15 17.91
CA CYS A 202 0.52 19.57 18.82
C CYS A 202 1.85 20.35 18.74
N PRO A 203 2.44 20.76 19.88
CA PRO A 203 3.74 21.40 19.89
C PRO A 203 4.79 20.51 19.21
N THR A 204 5.59 21.10 18.34
CA THR A 204 6.66 20.40 17.65
C THR A 204 7.92 20.31 18.52
N THR A 205 8.74 19.29 18.31
CA THR A 205 10.01 19.11 19.05
C THR A 205 11.07 20.14 18.68
N ASN A 206 10.94 20.77 17.51
CA ASN A 206 11.73 21.89 17.03
C ASN A 206 11.00 22.64 15.93
N GLU A 207 11.44 23.85 15.60
CA GLU A 207 10.78 24.76 14.63
C GLU A 207 10.77 24.24 13.19
N ASN A 208 11.61 23.28 12.84
CA ASN A 208 11.72 22.74 11.49
C ASN A 208 10.86 21.48 11.26
N VAL A 209 10.06 21.07 12.25
CA VAL A 209 9.20 19.89 12.14
C VAL A 209 7.79 20.30 11.76
N THR A 210 7.27 19.71 10.69
CA THR A 210 5.86 19.84 10.27
C THR A 210 5.09 18.57 10.65
N ILE A 211 3.93 18.74 11.26
CA ILE A 211 3.03 17.62 11.58
C ILE A 211 2.14 17.37 10.38
N TYR A 212 2.26 16.18 9.80
CA TYR A 212 1.46 15.72 8.68
C TYR A 212 0.39 14.73 9.14
N MET A 213 -0.77 14.79 8.53
CA MET A 213 -1.75 13.71 8.58
C MET A 213 -1.31 12.58 7.63
N PRO A 214 -1.73 11.32 7.88
CA PRO A 214 -1.45 10.22 6.96
C PRO A 214 -1.93 10.53 5.54
N GLY A 215 -1.03 10.39 4.55
CA GLY A 215 -1.30 10.66 3.14
C GLY A 215 -1.18 12.12 2.70
N GLU A 216 -0.92 13.05 3.61
CA GLU A 216 -0.82 14.49 3.28
C GLU A 216 0.41 14.80 2.42
N ILE A 217 1.55 14.17 2.70
CA ILE A 217 2.78 14.32 1.91
C ILE A 217 2.55 13.85 0.47
N GLU A 218 1.91 12.70 0.30
CA GLU A 218 1.58 12.13 -1.00
C GLU A 218 0.57 13.01 -1.75
N TYR A 219 -0.39 13.58 -1.03
CA TYR A 219 -1.36 14.52 -1.60
C TYR A 219 -0.66 15.77 -2.14
N ASP A 220 0.17 16.43 -1.34
CA ASP A 220 0.91 17.64 -1.75
C ASP A 220 1.83 17.35 -2.94
N LEU A 221 2.53 16.20 -2.90
CA LEU A 221 3.38 15.77 -4.00
C LEU A 221 2.60 15.50 -5.28
N ARG A 222 1.40 14.90 -5.16
CA ARG A 222 0.51 14.67 -6.28
C ARG A 222 0.07 15.99 -6.91
N GLU A 223 -0.39 16.95 -6.10
CA GLU A 223 -0.82 18.27 -6.60
C GLU A 223 0.34 19.02 -7.29
N LYS A 224 1.55 18.92 -6.73
CA LYS A 224 2.75 19.45 -7.37
C LYS A 224 3.00 18.79 -8.74
N ARG A 225 3.00 17.45 -8.79
CA ARG A 225 3.28 16.70 -10.03
C ARG A 225 2.22 16.88 -11.12
N LEU A 226 0.97 17.11 -10.74
CA LEU A 226 -0.09 17.45 -11.70
C LEU A 226 0.15 18.81 -12.40
N ARG A 227 0.82 19.74 -11.72
CA ARG A 227 1.15 21.06 -12.30
C ARG A 227 2.49 21.04 -13.04
N GLU A 228 3.49 20.35 -12.52
CA GLU A 228 4.89 20.44 -12.95
C GLU A 228 5.36 19.22 -13.77
N GLY A 229 4.54 18.18 -13.85
CA GLY A 229 4.92 16.91 -14.46
C GLY A 229 5.63 15.97 -13.45
N ILE A 230 5.81 14.72 -13.87
CA ILE A 230 6.47 13.67 -13.07
C ILE A 230 7.96 13.64 -13.45
N PRO A 231 8.89 13.96 -12.54
CA PRO A 231 10.31 13.87 -12.84
C PRO A 231 10.72 12.39 -12.96
N LEU A 232 11.14 11.98 -14.13
CA LEU A 232 11.67 10.65 -14.39
C LEU A 232 13.19 10.73 -14.62
N PRO A 233 13.98 9.81 -14.06
CA PRO A 233 15.39 9.66 -14.42
C PRO A 233 15.55 9.38 -15.92
N GLU A 234 16.60 9.88 -16.52
CA GLU A 234 16.88 9.71 -17.96
C GLU A 234 16.94 8.22 -18.38
N SER A 235 17.49 7.36 -17.51
CA SER A 235 17.51 5.91 -17.74
C SER A 235 16.10 5.33 -17.91
N ILE A 236 15.12 5.78 -17.09
CA ILE A 236 13.74 5.32 -17.19
C ILE A 236 13.08 5.85 -18.48
N ILE A 237 13.37 7.09 -18.86
CA ILE A 237 12.87 7.65 -20.13
C ILE A 237 13.39 6.83 -21.33
N ASN A 238 14.68 6.48 -21.32
CA ASN A 238 15.28 5.66 -22.36
C ASN A 238 14.67 4.24 -22.43
N ASP A 239 14.46 3.59 -21.28
CA ASP A 239 13.81 2.28 -21.20
C ASP A 239 12.37 2.33 -21.76
N LEU A 240 11.60 3.36 -21.37
CA LEU A 240 10.25 3.58 -21.88
C LEU A 240 10.23 3.84 -23.40
N ALA A 241 11.15 4.68 -23.88
CA ALA A 241 11.27 4.96 -25.32
C ALA A 241 11.64 3.72 -26.13
N GLN A 242 12.50 2.84 -25.58
CA GLN A 242 12.81 1.56 -26.21
C GLN A 242 11.57 0.66 -26.25
N LEU A 243 10.86 0.52 -25.13
CA LEU A 243 9.63 -0.28 -25.05
C LEU A 243 8.56 0.21 -26.03
N CYS A 244 8.42 1.52 -26.19
CA CYS A 244 7.51 2.12 -27.17
C CYS A 244 7.87 1.69 -28.58
N ARG A 245 9.16 1.80 -28.96
CA ARG A 245 9.64 1.36 -30.28
C ARG A 245 9.38 -0.12 -30.55
N GLU A 246 9.67 -0.98 -29.55
CA GLU A 246 9.42 -2.43 -29.63
C GLU A 246 7.93 -2.76 -29.78
N SER A 247 7.06 -1.90 -29.22
CA SER A 247 5.59 -2.05 -29.29
C SER A 247 4.94 -1.33 -30.48
N GLY A 248 5.73 -0.68 -31.36
CA GLY A 248 5.21 0.09 -32.47
C GLY A 248 4.51 1.40 -32.09
N ILE A 249 4.80 1.92 -30.90
CA ILE A 249 4.25 3.18 -30.35
C ILE A 249 5.28 4.29 -30.54
N ASP A 250 4.84 5.48 -31.02
CA ASP A 250 5.72 6.65 -31.12
C ASP A 250 6.09 7.18 -29.72
N PRO A 251 7.40 7.23 -29.36
CA PRO A 251 7.84 7.72 -28.06
C PRO A 251 7.75 9.25 -27.91
N HIS A 252 7.49 10.02 -28.95
CA HIS A 252 7.44 11.50 -28.89
C HIS A 252 6.38 12.07 -27.92
N GLY A 253 5.46 11.27 -27.40
CA GLY A 253 4.50 11.69 -26.37
C GLY A 253 4.97 11.41 -24.93
N LEU A 254 6.18 10.90 -24.72
CA LEU A 254 6.73 10.60 -23.39
C LEU A 254 7.60 11.73 -22.80
N VAL A 255 7.89 12.77 -23.58
CA VAL A 255 8.71 13.95 -23.19
C VAL A 255 7.89 15.21 -23.34
#